data_59b4b5201fa81b94bcb38d0860adcaea
#
_entry.id   59b4b5201fa81b94bcb38d0860adcaea
#
_cell.length_a   1.000
_cell.length_b   1.000
_cell.length_c   1.000
_cell.angle_alpha   90.00
_cell.angle_beta   90.00
_cell.angle_gamma   90.00
#
_symmetry.space_group_name_H-M   'P 1'
#
loop_
_entity.id
_entity.type
_entity.pdbx_description
1 polymer ?
#
loop_
_entity_poly.entity_id
_entity_poly.type
_entity_poly.pdbx_seq_one_letter_code
_entity_poly.pdbx_strand_id
1 'polypeptide(L)'
;RGMPDTTRPCLVTTVHGLNSPSRYSAVMTYGERVICVSQTVRDYVCTHYPQTDPTRLRTIARGVDIAQFPRRPQPDRRARAWAQTVLSRLPVEAPLLLLPGRGTRLKGHSDGLQLLADVRAAGVPAFLWLPGAREAGRAAYVRELEAEAARLGVADAVAFTEPTARIADAYAASNLVLQLSRKPEAFGRTVVEALS
;
A
#
# COMPACT_ATOMS: atom_id res chain seq x y z
N ARG A 1 -8.38 -27.53 22.60
CA ARG A 1 -8.48 -27.56 24.11
C ARG A 1 -8.59 -29.01 24.51
N GLY A 2 -7.64 -29.60 25.25
CA GLY A 2 -7.61 -31.00 25.66
C GLY A 2 -6.23 -31.45 26.15
N MET A 3 -5.20 -30.63 25.94
CA MET A 3 -3.86 -30.91 26.49
C MET A 3 -3.72 -30.25 27.86
N PRO A 4 -3.00 -30.87 28.81
CA PRO A 4 -2.68 -30.26 30.10
C PRO A 4 -1.92 -28.93 29.91
N ASP A 5 -2.19 -27.93 30.74
CA ASP A 5 -1.59 -26.59 30.65
C ASP A 5 -0.05 -26.60 30.66
N THR A 6 0.55 -27.58 31.31
CA THR A 6 2.00 -27.76 31.39
C THR A 6 2.66 -28.25 30.09
N THR A 7 1.89 -28.82 29.17
CA THR A 7 2.39 -29.41 27.90
C THR A 7 1.80 -28.75 26.67
N ARG A 8 0.82 -27.88 26.84
CA ARG A 8 0.15 -27.18 25.75
C ARG A 8 1.03 -26.04 25.19
N PRO A 9 1.23 -25.97 23.87
CA PRO A 9 1.91 -24.82 23.25
C PRO A 9 1.16 -23.51 23.53
N CYS A 10 1.91 -22.42 23.73
CA CYS A 10 1.34 -21.08 23.84
C CYS A 10 0.69 -20.67 22.52
N LEU A 11 -0.56 -20.25 22.56
CA LEU A 11 -1.26 -19.73 21.39
C LEU A 11 -0.88 -18.25 21.19
N VAL A 12 -0.21 -17.95 20.09
CA VAL A 12 0.09 -16.58 19.67
C VAL A 12 -0.74 -16.26 18.42
N THR A 13 -1.41 -15.13 18.44
CA THR A 13 -2.16 -14.63 17.28
C THR A 13 -1.60 -13.28 16.81
N THR A 14 -1.87 -12.93 15.55
CA THR A 14 -1.41 -11.63 14.99
C THR A 14 -2.59 -10.91 14.34
N VAL A 15 -2.75 -9.65 14.70
CA VAL A 15 -3.70 -8.73 14.05
C VAL A 15 -2.95 -7.96 12.96
N HIS A 16 -3.22 -8.33 11.70
CA HIS A 16 -2.54 -7.79 10.53
C HIS A 16 -3.27 -6.62 9.87
N GLY A 17 -4.54 -6.41 10.20
CA GLY A 17 -5.40 -5.44 9.52
C GLY A 17 -6.50 -4.91 10.41
N LEU A 18 -7.15 -3.84 9.97
CA LEU A 18 -8.32 -3.23 10.59
C LEU A 18 -9.59 -3.86 9.99
N ASN A 19 -9.79 -5.15 10.27
CA ASN A 19 -10.93 -5.91 9.74
C ASN A 19 -12.22 -5.47 10.42
N SER A 20 -13.33 -5.44 9.68
CA SER A 20 -14.64 -5.12 10.26
C SER A 20 -14.92 -5.98 11.50
N PRO A 21 -15.33 -5.37 12.64
CA PRO A 21 -15.58 -6.09 13.87
C PRO A 21 -16.69 -7.15 13.68
N SER A 22 -16.39 -8.38 14.07
CA SER A 22 -17.32 -9.51 14.01
C SER A 22 -16.84 -10.64 14.92
N ARG A 23 -17.69 -11.62 15.18
CA ARG A 23 -17.28 -12.85 15.90
C ARG A 23 -16.16 -13.59 15.17
N TYR A 24 -16.17 -13.56 13.84
CA TYR A 24 -15.13 -14.19 13.03
C TYR A 24 -13.78 -13.46 13.18
N SER A 25 -13.77 -12.14 13.06
CA SER A 25 -12.52 -11.36 13.19
C SER A 25 -12.01 -11.31 14.64
N ALA A 26 -12.86 -11.52 15.64
CA ALA A 26 -12.46 -11.57 17.05
C ALA A 26 -11.47 -12.71 17.36
N VAL A 27 -11.42 -13.78 16.54
CA VAL A 27 -10.46 -14.88 16.75
C VAL A 27 -9.01 -14.42 16.75
N MET A 28 -8.71 -13.29 16.07
CA MET A 28 -7.38 -12.67 16.07
C MET A 28 -6.92 -12.23 17.47
N THR A 29 -7.85 -12.04 18.42
CA THR A 29 -7.58 -11.54 19.76
C THR A 29 -7.58 -12.63 20.83
N TYR A 30 -7.74 -13.91 20.44
CA TYR A 30 -7.88 -15.03 21.39
C TYR A 30 -6.54 -15.62 21.87
N GLY A 31 -5.42 -15.14 21.30
CA GLY A 31 -4.10 -15.59 21.70
C GLY A 31 -3.76 -15.25 23.16
N GLU A 32 -2.92 -16.06 23.79
CA GLU A 32 -2.28 -15.76 25.07
C GLU A 32 -1.29 -14.60 24.95
N ARG A 33 -0.81 -14.41 23.73
CA ARG A 33 -0.14 -13.20 23.26
C ARG A 33 -0.76 -12.81 21.92
N VAL A 34 -1.03 -11.52 21.75
CA VAL A 34 -1.63 -10.96 20.56
C VAL A 34 -0.67 -9.92 19.99
N ILE A 35 -0.08 -10.21 18.85
CA ILE A 35 0.82 -9.28 18.15
C ILE A 35 -0.03 -8.29 17.37
N CYS A 36 0.15 -7.00 17.63
CA CYS A 36 -0.39 -5.90 16.85
C CYS A 36 0.74 -5.34 15.96
N VAL A 37 0.52 -5.30 14.66
CA VAL A 37 1.56 -4.90 13.69
C VAL A 37 1.90 -3.40 13.70
N SER A 38 1.17 -2.61 14.47
CA SER A 38 1.41 -1.17 14.70
C SER A 38 0.67 -0.70 15.94
N GLN A 39 0.95 0.53 16.38
CA GLN A 39 0.17 1.19 17.43
C GLN A 39 -1.28 1.40 16.99
N THR A 40 -1.51 1.79 15.73
CA THR A 40 -2.86 1.93 15.16
C THR A 40 -3.69 0.66 15.30
N VAL A 41 -3.06 -0.51 15.04
CA VAL A 41 -3.74 -1.80 15.21
C VAL A 41 -4.00 -2.12 16.68
N ARG A 42 -3.07 -1.78 17.59
CA ARG A 42 -3.26 -1.96 19.02
C ARG A 42 -4.45 -1.14 19.52
N ASP A 43 -4.51 0.13 19.15
CA ASP A 43 -5.59 1.03 19.55
C ASP A 43 -6.94 0.57 18.97
N TYR A 44 -6.92 0.09 17.72
CA TYR A 44 -8.07 -0.53 17.08
C TYR A 44 -8.58 -1.75 17.86
N VAL A 45 -7.69 -2.65 18.31
CA VAL A 45 -8.07 -3.82 19.11
C VAL A 45 -8.67 -3.39 20.44
N CYS A 46 -8.06 -2.45 21.14
CA CYS A 46 -8.59 -1.93 22.41
C CYS A 46 -9.99 -1.32 22.26
N THR A 47 -10.25 -0.63 21.15
CA THR A 47 -11.52 0.04 20.88
C THR A 47 -12.62 -0.96 20.49
N HIS A 48 -12.31 -1.88 19.58
CA HIS A 48 -13.34 -2.72 18.93
C HIS A 48 -13.48 -4.12 19.54
N TYR A 49 -12.52 -4.54 20.36
CA TYR A 49 -12.53 -5.84 21.05
C TYR A 49 -12.22 -5.65 22.53
N PRO A 50 -13.10 -4.90 23.29
CA PRO A 50 -12.83 -4.50 24.68
C PRO A 50 -12.70 -5.68 25.64
N GLN A 51 -13.16 -6.88 25.25
CA GLN A 51 -12.97 -8.12 26.02
C GLN A 51 -11.53 -8.65 25.96
N THR A 52 -10.67 -8.09 25.11
CA THR A 52 -9.26 -8.49 25.00
C THR A 52 -8.47 -7.85 26.13
N ASP A 53 -7.80 -8.67 26.94
CA ASP A 53 -6.89 -8.18 27.98
C ASP A 53 -5.73 -7.39 27.37
N PRO A 54 -5.59 -6.07 27.64
CA PRO A 54 -4.53 -5.25 27.06
C PRO A 54 -3.10 -5.72 27.44
N THR A 55 -2.95 -6.48 28.54
CA THR A 55 -1.65 -7.02 28.97
C THR A 55 -1.15 -8.13 28.05
N ARG A 56 -2.02 -8.74 27.24
CA ARG A 56 -1.67 -9.73 26.22
C ARG A 56 -1.19 -9.09 24.91
N LEU A 57 -1.51 -7.81 24.68
CA LEU A 57 -1.17 -7.12 23.44
C LEU A 57 0.32 -6.77 23.44
N ARG A 58 0.99 -7.07 22.31
CA ARG A 58 2.36 -6.66 22.03
C ARG A 58 2.41 -5.99 20.67
N THR A 59 2.93 -4.76 20.63
CA THR A 59 3.16 -4.09 19.35
C THR A 59 4.51 -4.53 18.82
N ILE A 60 4.49 -5.24 17.68
CA ILE A 60 5.67 -5.66 16.94
C ILE A 60 5.47 -5.18 15.50
N ALA A 61 6.16 -4.10 15.14
CA ALA A 61 6.09 -3.52 13.81
C ALA A 61 6.59 -4.52 12.76
N ARG A 62 6.00 -4.44 11.57
CA ARG A 62 6.51 -5.18 10.41
C ARG A 62 7.84 -4.59 9.98
N GLY A 63 8.73 -5.43 9.52
CA GLY A 63 9.94 -5.02 8.85
C GLY A 63 9.78 -4.94 7.34
N VAL A 64 10.84 -4.48 6.69
CA VAL A 64 11.09 -4.57 5.25
C VAL A 64 12.32 -5.43 5.02
N ASP A 65 12.30 -6.20 3.96
CA ASP A 65 13.48 -6.96 3.54
C ASP A 65 14.42 -6.02 2.77
N ILE A 66 15.49 -5.58 3.41
CA ILE A 66 16.47 -4.67 2.82
C ILE A 66 17.26 -5.29 1.66
N ALA A 67 17.27 -6.63 1.52
CA ALA A 67 17.85 -7.28 0.36
C ALA A 67 16.91 -7.16 -0.86
N GLN A 68 15.61 -7.22 -0.63
CA GLN A 68 14.59 -7.01 -1.67
C GLN A 68 14.41 -5.52 -2.01
N PHE A 69 14.51 -4.64 -1.01
CA PHE A 69 14.36 -3.19 -1.14
C PHE A 69 15.66 -2.49 -0.73
N PRO A 70 16.75 -2.65 -1.51
CA PRO A 70 18.01 -2.01 -1.19
C PRO A 70 17.94 -0.51 -1.47
N ARG A 71 18.58 0.29 -0.63
CA ARG A 71 18.69 1.73 -0.86
C ARG A 71 19.39 2.00 -2.20
N ARG A 72 18.77 2.81 -3.04
CA ARG A 72 19.27 3.19 -4.37
C ARG A 72 19.21 4.71 -4.54
N PRO A 73 20.08 5.29 -5.39
CA PRO A 73 19.86 6.65 -5.90
C PRO A 73 18.49 6.77 -6.55
N GLN A 74 17.80 7.88 -6.34
CA GLN A 74 16.46 8.11 -6.89
C GLN A 74 16.48 9.34 -7.81
N PRO A 75 16.01 9.16 -9.05
CA PRO A 75 15.64 7.88 -9.69
C PRO A 75 16.86 7.06 -10.12
N ASP A 76 16.81 5.74 -9.91
CA ASP A 76 17.81 4.81 -10.42
C ASP A 76 17.69 4.66 -11.94
N ARG A 77 18.79 4.86 -12.67
CA ARG A 77 18.79 4.85 -14.15
C ARG A 77 18.34 3.52 -14.75
N ARG A 78 18.74 2.38 -14.16
CA ARG A 78 18.37 1.04 -14.66
C ARG A 78 16.90 0.75 -14.39
N ALA A 79 16.42 1.09 -13.21
CA ALA A 79 15.02 0.98 -12.86
C ALA A 79 14.15 1.88 -13.75
N ARG A 80 14.61 3.11 -14.03
CA ARG A 80 13.93 4.05 -14.92
C ARG A 80 13.84 3.52 -16.36
N ALA A 81 14.92 2.99 -16.91
CA ALA A 81 14.92 2.37 -18.23
C ALA A 81 13.94 1.19 -18.31
N TRP A 82 13.90 0.35 -17.27
CA TRP A 82 12.88 -0.70 -17.19
C TRP A 82 11.46 -0.13 -17.10
N ALA A 83 11.21 0.87 -16.26
CA ALA A 83 9.89 1.49 -16.17
C ALA A 83 9.40 2.00 -17.53
N GLN A 84 10.28 2.54 -18.38
CA GLN A 84 9.95 2.96 -19.73
C GLN A 84 9.55 1.80 -20.66
N THR A 85 10.04 0.59 -20.44
CA THR A 85 9.58 -0.59 -21.21
C THR A 85 8.16 -1.00 -20.82
N VAL A 86 7.77 -0.75 -19.55
CA VAL A 86 6.41 -1.05 -19.02
C VAL A 86 5.44 0.09 -19.37
N LEU A 87 5.92 1.33 -19.33
CA LEU A 87 5.16 2.57 -19.49
C LEU A 87 5.54 3.24 -20.82
N SER A 88 5.04 2.71 -21.92
CA SER A 88 5.40 3.16 -23.27
C SER A 88 5.22 4.65 -23.54
N ARG A 89 4.39 5.35 -22.76
CA ARG A 89 4.15 6.80 -22.84
C ARG A 89 4.97 7.63 -21.83
N LEU A 90 5.78 6.99 -20.98
CA LEU A 90 6.59 7.70 -19.99
C LEU A 90 7.75 8.44 -20.68
N PRO A 91 7.77 9.78 -20.69
CA PRO A 91 8.90 10.53 -21.23
C PRO A 91 10.18 10.29 -20.41
N VAL A 92 11.34 10.40 -21.07
CA VAL A 92 12.64 10.11 -20.45
C VAL A 92 12.86 10.98 -19.21
N GLU A 93 12.63 12.27 -19.30
CA GLU A 93 12.92 13.26 -18.25
C GLU A 93 11.71 13.61 -17.37
N ALA A 94 10.52 13.04 -17.64
CA ALA A 94 9.35 13.38 -16.86
C ALA A 94 9.47 12.89 -15.41
N PRO A 95 9.19 13.72 -14.41
CA PRO A 95 9.06 13.24 -13.04
C PRO A 95 8.02 12.13 -12.94
N LEU A 96 8.39 10.99 -12.34
CA LEU A 96 7.51 9.84 -12.14
C LEU A 96 6.97 9.83 -10.71
N LEU A 97 5.66 9.96 -10.60
CA LEU A 97 4.91 9.75 -9.37
C LEU A 97 4.42 8.31 -9.35
N LEU A 98 4.56 7.62 -8.23
CA LEU A 98 4.14 6.22 -8.07
C LEU A 98 3.11 6.12 -6.96
N LEU A 99 1.94 5.56 -7.24
CA LEU A 99 0.90 5.25 -6.27
C LEU A 99 0.52 3.76 -6.39
N PRO A 100 1.26 2.86 -5.73
CA PRO A 100 1.02 1.43 -5.82
C PRO A 100 -0.17 1.01 -4.97
N GLY A 101 -0.97 0.09 -5.48
CA GLY A 101 -2.07 -0.47 -4.70
C GLY A 101 -3.19 -1.02 -5.55
N ARG A 102 -4.01 -1.86 -4.90
CA ARG A 102 -5.18 -2.46 -5.53
C ARG A 102 -6.18 -1.40 -6.00
N GLY A 103 -6.85 -1.64 -7.12
CA GLY A 103 -7.88 -0.78 -7.70
C GLY A 103 -9.11 -0.62 -6.79
N THR A 104 -8.98 0.07 -5.69
CA THR A 104 -10.06 0.35 -4.73
C THR A 104 -10.11 1.83 -4.38
N ARG A 105 -11.33 2.34 -4.12
CA ARG A 105 -11.55 3.74 -3.71
C ARG A 105 -10.77 4.13 -2.45
N LEU A 106 -10.41 3.14 -1.61
CA LEU A 106 -9.68 3.37 -0.37
C LEU A 106 -8.22 3.77 -0.61
N LYS A 107 -7.65 3.48 -1.78
CA LYS A 107 -6.23 3.75 -2.09
C LYS A 107 -5.97 5.18 -2.60
N GLY A 108 -7.03 6.00 -2.76
CA GLY A 108 -6.89 7.40 -3.13
C GLY A 108 -6.42 7.64 -4.57
N HIS A 109 -6.73 6.72 -5.50
CA HIS A 109 -6.34 6.88 -6.92
C HIS A 109 -6.91 8.16 -7.54
N SER A 110 -8.15 8.54 -7.20
CA SER A 110 -8.78 9.79 -7.63
C SER A 110 -8.02 11.01 -7.09
N ASP A 111 -7.58 10.96 -5.82
CA ASP A 111 -6.75 12.03 -5.23
C ASP A 111 -5.39 12.12 -5.95
N GLY A 112 -4.83 10.96 -6.36
CA GLY A 112 -3.60 10.91 -7.16
C GLY A 112 -3.77 11.53 -8.56
N LEU A 113 -4.92 11.33 -9.21
CA LEU A 113 -5.23 11.98 -10.50
C LEU A 113 -5.38 13.49 -10.35
N GLN A 114 -6.05 13.95 -9.32
CA GLN A 114 -6.18 15.38 -9.02
C GLN A 114 -4.81 16.01 -8.75
N LEU A 115 -3.99 15.35 -7.90
CA LEU A 115 -2.61 15.80 -7.65
C LEU A 115 -1.78 15.90 -8.94
N LEU A 116 -1.89 14.90 -9.84
CA LEU A 116 -1.22 14.96 -11.13
C LEU A 116 -1.67 16.17 -11.95
N ALA A 117 -2.97 16.44 -12.01
CA ALA A 117 -3.52 17.58 -12.72
C ALA A 117 -2.97 18.91 -12.16
N ASP A 118 -2.96 19.07 -10.85
CA ASP A 118 -2.48 20.27 -10.17
C ASP A 118 -0.98 20.47 -10.40
N VAL A 119 -0.17 19.41 -10.32
CA VAL A 119 1.28 19.44 -10.58
C VAL A 119 1.57 19.83 -12.04
N ARG A 120 0.80 19.29 -12.99
CA ARG A 120 0.95 19.64 -14.41
C ARG A 120 0.49 21.06 -14.71
N ALA A 121 -0.58 21.52 -14.07
CA ALA A 121 -1.02 22.92 -14.17
C ALA A 121 0.02 23.90 -13.61
N ALA A 122 0.82 23.48 -12.63
CA ALA A 122 1.96 24.24 -12.11
C ALA A 122 3.21 24.20 -13.05
N GLY A 123 3.10 23.59 -14.24
CA GLY A 123 4.18 23.56 -15.24
C GLY A 123 5.16 22.38 -15.10
N VAL A 124 4.93 21.44 -14.20
CA VAL A 124 5.77 20.24 -14.04
C VAL A 124 5.20 19.10 -14.89
N PRO A 125 5.92 18.59 -15.93
CA PRO A 125 5.42 17.57 -16.84
C PRO A 125 5.48 16.16 -16.20
N ALA A 126 4.88 16.00 -15.02
CA ALA A 126 4.89 14.76 -14.26
C ALA A 126 4.06 13.66 -14.95
N PHE A 127 4.42 12.41 -14.68
CA PHE A 127 3.71 11.20 -15.07
C PHE A 127 3.32 10.41 -13.83
N LEU A 128 2.12 9.83 -13.80
CA LEU A 128 1.63 9.03 -12.67
C LEU A 128 1.51 7.56 -13.06
N TRP A 129 2.14 6.68 -12.29
CA TRP A 129 2.02 5.24 -12.44
C TRP A 129 1.23 4.63 -11.27
N LEU A 130 0.22 3.83 -11.60
CA LEU A 130 -0.70 3.17 -10.68
C LEU A 130 -0.60 1.63 -10.81
N PRO A 131 0.53 1.00 -10.37
CA PRO A 131 0.66 -0.45 -10.45
C PRO A 131 -0.28 -1.14 -9.47
N GLY A 132 -0.98 -2.18 -9.96
CA GLY A 132 -1.99 -2.91 -9.21
C GLY A 132 -3.39 -2.30 -9.30
N ALA A 133 -3.57 -1.15 -9.98
CA ALA A 133 -4.90 -0.59 -10.22
C ALA A 133 -5.75 -1.50 -11.12
N ARG A 134 -5.13 -2.11 -12.15
CA ARG A 134 -5.75 -3.13 -13.00
C ARG A 134 -5.62 -4.50 -12.33
N GLU A 135 -6.63 -4.88 -11.58
CA GLU A 135 -6.73 -6.18 -10.92
C GLU A 135 -8.03 -6.85 -11.35
N ALA A 136 -8.07 -8.19 -11.37
CA ALA A 136 -9.28 -8.94 -11.69
C ALA A 136 -10.48 -8.47 -10.83
N GLY A 137 -11.63 -8.28 -11.46
CA GLY A 137 -12.84 -7.78 -10.81
C GLY A 137 -12.86 -6.26 -10.53
N ARG A 138 -11.88 -5.50 -10.98
CA ARG A 138 -11.78 -4.03 -10.77
C ARG A 138 -12.00 -3.19 -12.03
N ALA A 139 -12.32 -3.81 -13.16
CA ALA A 139 -12.45 -3.14 -14.45
C ALA A 139 -13.43 -1.94 -14.44
N ALA A 140 -14.54 -2.01 -13.71
CA ALA A 140 -15.49 -0.92 -13.60
C ALA A 140 -14.85 0.31 -12.94
N TYR A 141 -14.16 0.12 -11.82
CA TYR A 141 -13.48 1.21 -11.13
C TYR A 141 -12.31 1.79 -11.94
N VAL A 142 -11.58 0.97 -12.67
CA VAL A 142 -10.53 1.47 -13.57
C VAL A 142 -11.11 2.35 -14.67
N ARG A 143 -12.25 1.96 -15.30
CA ARG A 143 -12.94 2.81 -16.28
C ARG A 143 -13.39 4.16 -15.71
N GLU A 144 -13.84 4.18 -14.45
CA GLU A 144 -14.18 5.45 -13.77
C GLU A 144 -12.95 6.35 -13.65
N LEU A 145 -11.79 5.78 -13.25
CA LEU A 145 -10.53 6.53 -13.13
C LEU A 145 -10.02 7.00 -14.50
N GLU A 146 -10.15 6.19 -15.55
CA GLU A 146 -9.80 6.58 -16.93
C GLU A 146 -10.65 7.76 -17.41
N ALA A 147 -11.97 7.72 -17.15
CA ALA A 147 -12.88 8.82 -17.46
C ALA A 147 -12.53 10.09 -16.64
N GLU A 148 -12.18 9.93 -15.38
CA GLU A 148 -11.71 11.03 -14.51
C GLU A 148 -10.41 11.64 -15.04
N ALA A 149 -9.43 10.82 -15.40
CA ALA A 149 -8.18 11.28 -16.00
C ALA A 149 -8.39 12.07 -17.30
N ALA A 150 -9.34 11.61 -18.15
CA ALA A 150 -9.72 12.32 -19.36
C ALA A 150 -10.38 13.69 -19.04
N ARG A 151 -11.29 13.73 -18.07
CA ARG A 151 -11.94 14.97 -17.61
C ARG A 151 -10.93 15.98 -17.03
N LEU A 152 -9.90 15.50 -16.36
CA LEU A 152 -8.82 16.32 -15.78
C LEU A 152 -7.74 16.71 -16.82
N GLY A 153 -7.82 16.20 -18.06
CA GLY A 153 -6.83 16.49 -19.10
C GLY A 153 -5.48 15.82 -18.88
N VAL A 154 -5.41 14.72 -18.12
CA VAL A 154 -4.15 14.02 -17.79
C VAL A 154 -4.10 12.57 -18.28
N ALA A 155 -5.02 12.15 -19.14
CA ALA A 155 -5.11 10.76 -19.62
C ALA A 155 -3.84 10.31 -20.38
N ASP A 156 -3.07 11.21 -20.97
CA ASP A 156 -1.79 10.96 -21.63
C ASP A 156 -0.63 10.77 -20.66
N ALA A 157 -0.78 11.22 -19.42
CA ALA A 157 0.26 11.28 -18.39
C ALA A 157 0.01 10.31 -17.24
N VAL A 158 -0.91 9.36 -17.38
CA VAL A 158 -1.19 8.35 -16.37
C VAL A 158 -1.16 6.94 -16.96
N ALA A 159 -0.65 5.99 -16.19
CA ALA A 159 -0.68 4.57 -16.52
C ALA A 159 -1.31 3.76 -15.38
N PHE A 160 -2.34 3.00 -15.72
CA PHE A 160 -2.95 1.99 -14.87
C PHE A 160 -2.42 0.63 -15.32
N THR A 161 -1.72 -0.09 -14.45
CA THR A 161 -1.14 -1.40 -14.81
C THR A 161 -1.58 -2.51 -13.84
N GLU A 162 -1.35 -3.75 -14.25
CA GLU A 162 -1.42 -4.92 -13.38
C GLU A 162 -0.42 -4.80 -12.22
N PRO A 163 -0.59 -5.60 -11.15
CA PRO A 163 0.43 -5.72 -10.13
C PRO A 163 1.78 -6.15 -10.73
N THR A 164 2.86 -5.59 -10.22
CA THR A 164 4.21 -5.97 -10.67
C THR A 164 4.97 -6.71 -9.57
N ALA A 165 5.66 -7.78 -9.95
CA ALA A 165 6.60 -8.46 -9.05
C ALA A 165 7.89 -7.64 -8.83
N ARG A 166 8.17 -6.66 -9.69
CA ARG A 166 9.33 -5.77 -9.62
C ARG A 166 9.01 -4.45 -8.92
N ILE A 167 8.28 -4.51 -7.82
CA ILE A 167 7.84 -3.29 -7.11
C ILE A 167 9.02 -2.48 -6.56
N ALA A 168 10.12 -3.12 -6.14
CA ALA A 168 11.33 -2.44 -5.71
C ALA A 168 11.96 -1.60 -6.84
N ASP A 169 11.92 -2.11 -8.09
CA ASP A 169 12.36 -1.33 -9.24
C ASP A 169 11.39 -0.18 -9.56
N ALA A 170 10.09 -0.37 -9.34
CA ALA A 170 9.11 0.71 -9.50
C ALA A 170 9.37 1.85 -8.50
N TYR A 171 9.68 1.53 -7.24
CA TYR A 171 10.09 2.53 -6.25
C TYR A 171 11.37 3.24 -6.69
N ALA A 172 12.42 2.49 -7.06
CA ALA A 172 13.69 3.05 -7.47
C ALA A 172 13.60 3.90 -8.77
N ALA A 173 12.66 3.60 -9.67
CA ALA A 173 12.43 4.38 -10.89
C ALA A 173 11.72 5.71 -10.66
N SER A 174 11.09 5.88 -9.48
CA SER A 174 10.18 6.99 -9.20
C SER A 174 10.89 8.16 -8.52
N ASN A 175 10.41 9.36 -8.79
CA ASN A 175 10.86 10.58 -8.10
C ASN A 175 10.13 10.77 -6.78
N LEU A 176 8.88 10.30 -6.71
CA LEU A 176 8.04 10.40 -5.52
C LEU A 176 7.11 9.20 -5.43
N VAL A 177 7.04 8.59 -4.25
CA VAL A 177 6.07 7.52 -3.93
C VAL A 177 4.96 8.09 -3.08
N LEU A 178 3.72 7.83 -3.46
CA LEU A 178 2.52 8.36 -2.84
C LEU A 178 1.83 7.28 -1.99
N GLN A 179 1.31 7.69 -0.85
CA GLN A 179 0.43 6.88 0.00
C GLN A 179 -0.80 7.72 0.36
N LEU A 180 -1.88 7.57 -0.41
CA LEU A 180 -3.09 8.41 -0.34
C LEU A 180 -4.30 7.65 0.23
N SER A 181 -4.07 6.64 1.08
CA SER A 181 -5.15 5.83 1.64
C SER A 181 -6.13 6.68 2.44
N ARG A 182 -7.42 6.61 2.08
CA ARG A 182 -8.53 7.38 2.70
C ARG A 182 -8.98 6.81 4.05
N LYS A 183 -8.39 5.69 4.49
CA LYS A 183 -8.59 5.11 5.83
C LYS A 183 -7.23 4.81 6.44
N PRO A 184 -7.13 4.78 7.78
CA PRO A 184 -5.89 4.38 8.43
C PRO A 184 -5.38 3.04 7.90
N GLU A 185 -4.09 2.98 7.63
CA GLU A 185 -3.42 1.73 7.28
C GLU A 185 -3.04 0.97 8.55
N ALA A 186 -3.11 -0.34 8.50
CA ALA A 186 -2.68 -1.16 9.62
C ALA A 186 -1.18 -1.01 9.90
N PHE A 187 -0.36 -0.84 8.83
CA PHE A 187 1.08 -0.64 8.94
C PHE A 187 1.64 0.34 7.90
N GLY A 188 1.15 0.29 6.65
CA GLY A 188 1.64 1.15 5.57
C GLY A 188 2.95 0.65 4.96
N ARG A 189 3.01 -0.62 4.53
CA ARG A 189 4.20 -1.23 3.93
C ARG A 189 4.81 -0.42 2.80
N THR A 190 3.99 0.18 1.95
CA THR A 190 4.43 1.04 0.83
C THR A 190 5.40 2.13 1.27
N VAL A 191 5.13 2.78 2.41
CA VAL A 191 5.98 3.86 2.93
C VAL A 191 7.34 3.30 3.36
N VAL A 192 7.35 2.19 4.12
CA VAL A 192 8.60 1.60 4.62
C VAL A 192 9.43 1.02 3.48
N GLU A 193 8.79 0.35 2.51
CA GLU A 193 9.45 -0.19 1.33
C GLU A 193 10.05 0.91 0.42
N ALA A 194 9.38 2.06 0.33
CA ALA A 194 9.87 3.19 -0.47
C ALA A 194 11.00 3.98 0.21
N LEU A 195 11.11 3.92 1.55
CA LEU A 195 12.12 4.62 2.32
C LEU A 195 13.40 3.81 2.54
N SER A 196 13.37 2.50 2.30
CA SER A 196 14.55 1.64 2.42
C SER A 196 15.42 1.69 1.17
#